data_6257908a4edcadd04334c13ba1fae564
#
_entry.id   6257908a4edcadd04334c13ba1fae564
#
_cell.length_a   1.000
_cell.length_b   1.000
_cell.length_c   1.000
_cell.angle_alpha   90.00
_cell.angle_beta   90.00
_cell.angle_gamma   90.00
#
_symmetry.space_group_name_H-M   'P 1'
#
loop_
_entity.id
_entity.type
_entity.pdbx_description
1 polymer ?
#
loop_
_entity_poly.entity_id
_entity_poly.type
_entity_poly.pdbx_seq_one_letter_code
_entity_poly.pdbx_strand_id
1 'polypeptide(L)'
;MRAGDGLALRFPGLGPPTLVSADPAALRAFVAEHRVVVAAPVGGCVGSRVLRLDRHDPNLPHLADIVTAAGTRAAVLQPYLRETTAGTTRVHVVDGEPVAAVRHPPADAGPAVTCRVTDRDREICAGTAPALVAHGIHFAGLDLIGRYLVGIDATGASLGRPGAPLAPEVCAEIAGELLDGTFLSPVPAGACPAPAGTR
;
A
#
# COMPACT_ATOMS: atom_id res chain seq x y z
N MET A 1 -10.09 -11.31 -0.53
CA MET A 1 -9.68 -9.89 -0.50
C MET A 1 -8.29 -9.88 0.11
N ARG A 2 -7.25 -9.59 -0.67
CA ARG A 2 -5.89 -9.51 -0.12
C ARG A 2 -5.81 -8.22 0.70
N ALA A 3 -5.27 -8.29 1.90
CA ALA A 3 -5.32 -7.22 2.91
C ALA A 3 -4.54 -5.93 2.53
N GLY A 4 -3.80 -5.91 1.41
CA GLY A 4 -2.91 -4.80 1.07
C GLY A 4 -3.56 -3.57 0.42
N ASP A 5 -4.48 -3.79 -0.52
CA ASP A 5 -4.82 -2.73 -1.47
C ASP A 5 -5.95 -1.78 -1.02
N GLY A 6 -6.71 -2.13 0.01
CA GLY A 6 -7.83 -1.32 0.50
C GLY A 6 -7.59 -0.65 1.85
N LEU A 7 -6.57 -1.07 2.59
CA LEU A 7 -6.37 -0.59 3.96
C LEU A 7 -5.96 0.88 4.00
N ALA A 8 -5.10 1.32 3.07
CA ALA A 8 -4.69 2.72 2.96
C ALA A 8 -5.87 3.68 2.70
N LEU A 9 -6.93 3.22 2.02
CA LEU A 9 -8.14 4.00 1.75
C LEU A 9 -8.92 4.37 3.03
N ARG A 10 -8.66 3.71 4.14
CA ARG A 10 -9.26 4.03 5.46
C ARG A 10 -8.64 5.26 6.09
N PHE A 11 -7.55 5.79 5.53
CA PHE A 11 -6.82 6.96 6.04
C PHE A 11 -6.81 8.10 5.02
N PRO A 12 -7.98 8.68 4.66
CA PRO A 12 -8.06 9.69 3.60
C PRO A 12 -7.23 10.95 3.89
N GLY A 13 -6.99 11.27 5.17
CA GLY A 13 -6.14 12.40 5.58
C GLY A 13 -4.64 12.17 5.38
N LEU A 14 -4.20 10.93 5.20
CA LEU A 14 -2.79 10.56 5.01
C LEU A 14 -2.46 10.25 3.55
N GLY A 15 -3.46 9.88 2.76
CA GLY A 15 -3.32 9.57 1.34
C GLY A 15 -3.54 10.76 0.42
N PRO A 16 -3.30 10.60 -0.90
CA PRO A 16 -3.69 11.58 -1.90
C PRO A 16 -5.22 11.59 -2.07
N PRO A 17 -5.81 12.63 -2.70
CA PRO A 17 -7.20 12.60 -3.13
C PRO A 17 -7.51 11.30 -3.86
N THR A 18 -8.58 10.61 -3.48
CA THR A 18 -8.87 9.28 -4.00
C THR A 18 -10.33 9.15 -4.38
N LEU A 19 -10.59 8.68 -5.59
CA LEU A 19 -11.92 8.27 -6.05
C LEU A 19 -11.96 6.74 -6.15
N VAL A 20 -13.01 6.15 -5.61
CA VAL A 20 -13.34 4.73 -5.83
C VAL A 20 -14.69 4.66 -6.50
N SER A 21 -14.74 4.26 -7.76
CA SER A 21 -15.98 4.23 -8.54
C SER A 21 -15.91 3.19 -9.67
N ALA A 22 -17.07 2.65 -10.04
CA ALA A 22 -17.25 1.87 -11.25
C ALA A 22 -17.83 2.73 -12.40
N ASP A 23 -18.29 3.94 -12.11
CA ASP A 23 -18.92 4.82 -13.11
C ASP A 23 -17.85 5.51 -13.98
N PRO A 24 -17.80 5.21 -15.31
CA PRO A 24 -16.87 5.86 -16.22
C PRO A 24 -17.03 7.39 -16.28
N ALA A 25 -18.23 7.93 -16.01
CA ALA A 25 -18.45 9.35 -16.02
C ALA A 25 -17.77 10.03 -14.82
N ALA A 26 -17.89 9.43 -13.62
CA ALA A 26 -17.19 9.89 -12.42
C ALA A 26 -15.66 9.82 -12.60
N LEU A 27 -15.14 8.77 -13.26
CA LEU A 27 -13.71 8.65 -13.57
C LEU A 27 -13.24 9.80 -14.45
N ARG A 28 -13.97 10.08 -15.55
CA ARG A 28 -13.62 11.18 -16.47
C ARG A 28 -13.66 12.55 -15.77
N ALA A 29 -14.63 12.78 -14.89
CA ALA A 29 -14.71 14.01 -14.09
C ALA A 29 -13.49 14.17 -13.17
N PHE A 30 -13.08 13.10 -12.49
CA PHE A 30 -11.89 13.09 -11.64
C PHE A 30 -10.59 13.35 -12.44
N VAL A 31 -10.47 12.74 -13.64
CA VAL A 31 -9.33 13.01 -14.55
C VAL A 31 -9.33 14.46 -15.04
N ALA A 32 -10.51 15.04 -15.35
CA ALA A 32 -10.61 16.45 -15.76
C ALA A 32 -10.12 17.39 -14.66
N GLU A 33 -10.44 17.12 -13.39
CA GLU A 33 -10.02 17.90 -12.23
C GLU A 33 -8.51 17.81 -11.99
N HIS A 34 -7.97 16.58 -11.95
CA HIS A 34 -6.58 16.33 -11.54
C HIS A 34 -5.57 16.27 -12.70
N ARG A 35 -6.03 16.38 -13.95
CA ARG A 35 -5.26 16.40 -15.20
C ARG A 35 -4.64 15.06 -15.57
N VAL A 36 -3.82 14.49 -14.70
CA VAL A 36 -3.19 13.17 -14.87
C VAL A 36 -3.44 12.38 -13.61
N VAL A 37 -4.00 11.19 -13.76
CA VAL A 37 -4.28 10.29 -12.65
C VAL A 37 -3.71 8.90 -12.94
N VAL A 38 -3.49 8.14 -11.90
CA VAL A 38 -3.27 6.70 -11.95
C VAL A 38 -4.57 6.00 -11.56
N ALA A 39 -4.91 4.95 -12.28
CA ALA A 39 -6.12 4.16 -12.05
C ALA A 39 -5.77 2.68 -11.98
N ALA A 40 -6.33 1.97 -10.99
CA ALA A 40 -6.18 0.53 -10.84
C ALA A 40 -7.53 -0.11 -10.47
N PRO A 41 -7.85 -1.33 -10.92
CA PRO A 41 -9.02 -2.06 -10.47
C PRO A 41 -8.95 -2.33 -8.97
N VAL A 42 -10.06 -2.21 -8.24
CA VAL A 42 -10.13 -2.61 -6.83
C VAL A 42 -9.81 -4.12 -6.72
N GLY A 43 -8.92 -4.48 -5.78
CA GLY A 43 -8.46 -5.85 -5.59
C GLY A 43 -7.38 -6.32 -6.57
N GLY A 44 -6.84 -5.43 -7.38
CA GLY A 44 -5.62 -5.67 -8.18
C GLY A 44 -4.36 -5.59 -7.31
N CYS A 45 -3.32 -6.35 -7.64
CA CYS A 45 -2.02 -6.22 -6.97
C CYS A 45 -1.40 -4.86 -7.34
N VAL A 46 -0.80 -4.18 -6.35
CA VAL A 46 0.00 -2.96 -6.60
C VAL A 46 1.06 -3.27 -7.66
N GLY A 47 1.05 -2.52 -8.76
CA GLY A 47 2.01 -2.66 -9.86
C GLY A 47 1.58 -3.51 -11.05
N SER A 48 0.50 -4.30 -11.00
CA SER A 48 0.19 -5.24 -12.07
C SER A 48 -0.78 -4.73 -13.14
N ARG A 49 -1.53 -3.66 -12.92
CA ARG A 49 -2.48 -3.06 -13.89
C ARG A 49 -2.80 -1.60 -13.55
N VAL A 50 -1.79 -0.80 -13.31
CA VAL A 50 -1.98 0.64 -13.11
C VAL A 50 -1.98 1.31 -14.47
N LEU A 51 -3.07 1.98 -14.83
CA LEU A 51 -3.17 2.82 -16.02
C LEU A 51 -2.90 4.27 -15.64
N ARG A 52 -2.12 4.96 -16.47
CA ARG A 52 -2.00 6.41 -16.42
C ARG A 52 -3.04 7.02 -17.36
N LEU A 53 -3.94 7.81 -16.82
CA LEU A 53 -5.00 8.50 -17.55
C LEU A 53 -4.67 9.98 -17.62
N ASP A 54 -4.69 10.55 -18.83
CA ASP A 54 -4.46 11.97 -19.06
C ASP A 54 -5.75 12.61 -19.60
N ARG A 55 -6.10 13.79 -19.11
CA ARG A 55 -7.33 14.49 -19.56
C ARG A 55 -7.32 14.83 -21.05
N HIS A 56 -6.15 14.92 -21.68
CA HIS A 56 -5.99 15.24 -23.09
C HIS A 56 -5.84 14.00 -23.97
N ASP A 57 -5.88 12.79 -23.39
CA ASP A 57 -5.82 11.55 -24.14
C ASP A 57 -7.16 11.34 -24.88
N PRO A 58 -7.18 11.28 -26.22
CA PRO A 58 -8.39 11.01 -27.00
C PRO A 58 -9.00 9.64 -26.67
N ASN A 59 -8.21 8.70 -26.15
CA ASN A 59 -8.68 7.37 -25.75
C ASN A 59 -9.19 7.31 -24.31
N LEU A 60 -9.23 8.43 -23.59
CA LEU A 60 -9.65 8.46 -22.18
C LEU A 60 -10.99 7.75 -21.92
N PRO A 61 -12.05 7.91 -22.76
CA PRO A 61 -13.30 7.18 -22.55
C PRO A 61 -13.10 5.66 -22.59
N HIS A 62 -12.33 5.18 -23.57
CA HIS A 62 -12.05 3.76 -23.71
C HIS A 62 -11.17 3.20 -22.58
N LEU A 63 -10.18 3.97 -22.11
CA LEU A 63 -9.35 3.61 -20.96
C LEU A 63 -10.18 3.55 -19.67
N ALA A 64 -11.16 4.44 -19.49
CA ALA A 64 -12.09 4.40 -18.37
C ALA A 64 -12.96 3.12 -18.40
N ASP A 65 -13.43 2.72 -19.58
CA ASP A 65 -14.17 1.48 -19.75
C ASP A 65 -13.30 0.25 -19.46
N ILE A 66 -12.04 0.25 -19.90
CA ILE A 66 -11.10 -0.85 -19.63
C ILE A 66 -10.87 -1.00 -18.13
N VAL A 67 -10.57 0.08 -17.41
CA VAL A 67 -10.23 0.00 -15.97
C VAL A 67 -11.43 -0.37 -15.11
N THR A 68 -12.64 0.02 -15.53
CA THR A 68 -13.90 -0.31 -14.84
C THR A 68 -14.57 -1.57 -15.37
N ALA A 69 -14.00 -2.25 -16.37
CA ALA A 69 -14.66 -3.34 -17.12
C ALA A 69 -16.08 -2.90 -17.57
N ALA A 70 -16.14 -1.79 -18.31
CA ALA A 70 -17.38 -1.17 -18.78
C ALA A 70 -18.40 -0.88 -17.67
N GLY A 71 -17.92 -0.38 -16.51
CA GLY A 71 -18.78 -0.01 -15.37
C GLY A 71 -19.17 -1.15 -14.44
N THR A 72 -18.66 -2.37 -14.66
CA THR A 72 -18.98 -3.54 -13.83
C THR A 72 -18.03 -3.75 -12.65
N ARG A 73 -16.87 -3.07 -12.64
CA ARG A 73 -15.86 -3.19 -11.61
C ARG A 73 -15.42 -1.81 -11.12
N ALA A 74 -15.37 -1.64 -9.81
CA ALA A 74 -14.83 -0.42 -9.24
C ALA A 74 -13.31 -0.31 -9.49
N ALA A 75 -12.86 0.91 -9.76
CA ALA A 75 -11.46 1.28 -9.86
C ALA A 75 -11.12 2.32 -8.79
N VAL A 76 -9.86 2.32 -8.34
CA VAL A 76 -9.28 3.35 -7.48
C VAL A 76 -8.51 4.30 -8.38
N LEU A 77 -8.79 5.58 -8.27
CA LEU A 77 -8.09 6.66 -8.97
C LEU A 77 -7.43 7.59 -7.98
N GLN A 78 -6.21 8.00 -8.30
CA GLN A 78 -5.44 8.97 -7.54
C GLN A 78 -4.70 9.91 -8.50
N PRO A 79 -4.47 11.19 -8.13
CA PRO A 79 -3.59 12.05 -8.92
C PRO A 79 -2.23 11.40 -9.13
N TYR A 80 -1.66 11.59 -10.32
CA TYR A 80 -0.29 11.16 -10.56
C TYR A 80 0.67 12.00 -9.72
N LEU A 81 1.34 11.36 -8.80
CA LEU A 81 2.33 11.99 -7.93
C LEU A 81 3.68 12.05 -8.66
N ARG A 82 4.20 13.25 -8.89
CA ARG A 82 5.49 13.43 -9.59
C ARG A 82 6.65 12.80 -8.82
N GLU A 83 6.54 12.73 -7.51
CA GLU A 83 7.50 12.11 -6.59
C GLU A 83 7.71 10.61 -6.88
N THR A 84 6.79 9.98 -7.63
CA THR A 84 6.96 8.61 -8.14
C THR A 84 8.25 8.44 -8.94
N THR A 85 8.75 9.50 -9.59
CA THR A 85 10.03 9.48 -10.31
C THR A 85 11.25 9.31 -9.39
N ALA A 86 11.11 9.64 -8.11
CA ALA A 86 12.12 9.39 -7.08
C ALA A 86 11.97 8.01 -6.41
N GLY A 87 10.93 7.24 -6.79
CA GLY A 87 10.62 5.93 -6.24
C GLY A 87 9.59 5.97 -5.12
N THR A 88 9.42 4.82 -4.47
CA THR A 88 8.51 4.61 -3.34
C THR A 88 9.33 4.33 -2.09
N THR A 89 9.02 4.98 -0.99
CA THR A 89 9.61 4.64 0.31
C THR A 89 8.69 3.67 1.02
N ARG A 90 9.22 2.52 1.43
CA ARG A 90 8.54 1.58 2.32
C ARG A 90 9.06 1.76 3.73
N VAL A 91 8.16 2.10 4.65
CA VAL A 91 8.44 2.16 6.08
C VAL A 91 7.92 0.87 6.71
N HIS A 92 8.80 0.14 7.37
CA HIS A 92 8.45 -1.04 8.14
C HIS A 92 8.05 -0.62 9.54
N VAL A 93 6.89 -1.12 9.99
CA VAL A 93 6.26 -0.75 11.24
C VAL A 93 6.06 -2.00 12.08
N VAL A 94 6.46 -1.95 13.33
CA VAL A 94 6.22 -2.99 14.35
C VAL A 94 5.44 -2.35 15.49
N ASP A 95 4.30 -2.93 15.85
CA ASP A 95 3.40 -2.44 16.91
C ASP A 95 3.03 -0.94 16.77
N GLY A 96 2.99 -0.46 15.54
CA GLY A 96 2.69 0.94 15.23
C GLY A 96 3.90 1.86 15.16
N GLU A 97 5.08 1.41 15.58
CA GLU A 97 6.31 2.19 15.57
C GLU A 97 7.14 1.94 14.30
N PRO A 98 7.69 2.98 13.66
CA PRO A 98 8.55 2.83 12.49
C PRO A 98 9.94 2.34 12.90
N VAL A 99 10.33 1.17 12.39
CA VAL A 99 11.63 0.54 12.70
C VAL A 99 12.65 0.75 11.59
N ALA A 100 12.23 0.71 10.33
CA ALA A 100 13.15 0.89 9.21
C ALA A 100 12.44 1.53 8.01
N ALA A 101 13.20 2.22 7.16
CA ALA A 101 12.70 2.75 5.90
C ALA A 101 13.61 2.35 4.74
N VAL A 102 13.01 1.89 3.65
CA VAL A 102 13.70 1.47 2.44
C VAL A 102 13.10 2.17 1.23
N ARG A 103 13.94 2.85 0.47
CA ARG A 103 13.54 3.46 -0.79
C ARG A 103 13.72 2.46 -1.92
N HIS A 104 12.63 2.20 -2.62
CA HIS A 104 12.60 1.44 -3.86
C HIS A 104 12.61 2.43 -5.03
N PRO A 105 13.70 2.53 -5.78
CA PRO A 105 13.73 3.39 -6.96
C PRO A 105 12.77 2.86 -8.04
N PRO A 106 12.44 3.65 -9.08
CA PRO A 106 11.71 3.15 -10.25
C PRO A 106 12.40 1.94 -10.87
N ALA A 107 11.64 1.11 -11.58
CA ALA A 107 12.01 -0.25 -11.98
C ALA A 107 13.42 -0.42 -12.57
N ASP A 108 13.96 0.55 -13.27
CA ASP A 108 15.27 0.45 -13.95
C ASP A 108 16.35 1.34 -13.31
N ALA A 109 16.10 1.92 -12.13
CA ALA A 109 16.97 2.92 -11.52
C ALA A 109 17.89 2.39 -10.41
N GLY A 110 17.99 1.07 -10.24
CA GLY A 110 18.93 0.43 -9.31
C GLY A 110 18.26 -0.31 -8.13
N PRO A 111 19.07 -0.78 -7.18
CA PRO A 111 18.60 -1.55 -6.03
C PRO A 111 17.87 -0.66 -5.01
N ALA A 112 17.09 -1.31 -4.15
CA ALA A 112 16.51 -0.67 -2.97
C ALA A 112 17.61 -0.19 -2.01
N VAL A 113 17.42 0.96 -1.39
CA VAL A 113 18.40 1.60 -0.50
C VAL A 113 17.75 1.93 0.83
N THR A 114 18.40 1.57 1.92
CA THR A 114 17.99 2.00 3.27
C THR A 114 18.04 3.51 3.38
N CYS A 115 17.04 4.11 3.99
CA CYS A 115 16.98 5.55 4.19
C CYS A 115 16.48 5.87 5.61
N ARG A 116 16.68 7.12 6.02
CA ARG A 116 16.21 7.57 7.34
C ARG A 116 14.68 7.72 7.33
N VAL A 117 14.05 7.34 8.43
CA VAL A 117 12.65 7.65 8.71
C VAL A 117 12.53 9.16 8.93
N THR A 118 11.73 9.85 8.13
CA THR A 118 11.50 11.30 8.24
C THR A 118 10.41 11.60 9.28
N ASP A 119 10.29 12.87 9.67
CA ASP A 119 9.21 13.30 10.59
C ASP A 119 7.83 13.05 9.96
N ARG A 120 7.71 13.25 8.64
CA ARG A 120 6.45 12.95 7.93
C ARG A 120 6.12 11.47 7.92
N ASP A 121 7.11 10.60 7.79
CA ASP A 121 6.91 9.16 7.88
C ASP A 121 6.41 8.77 9.28
N ARG A 122 6.99 9.38 10.33
CA ARG A 122 6.53 9.17 11.73
C ARG A 122 5.09 9.63 11.94
N GLU A 123 4.70 10.79 11.39
CA GLU A 123 3.32 11.26 11.43
C GLU A 123 2.35 10.26 10.80
N ILE A 124 2.72 9.71 9.62
CA ILE A 124 1.91 8.70 8.93
C ILE A 124 1.81 7.42 9.76
N CYS A 125 2.92 6.95 10.32
CA CYS A 125 2.93 5.79 11.20
C CYS A 125 2.03 6.02 12.42
N ALA A 126 2.18 7.13 13.13
CA ALA A 126 1.35 7.49 14.27
C ALA A 126 -0.15 7.57 13.90
N GLY A 127 -0.47 8.08 12.71
CA GLY A 127 -1.85 8.15 12.23
C GLY A 127 -2.45 6.79 11.86
N THR A 128 -1.64 5.81 11.51
CA THR A 128 -2.09 4.44 11.15
C THR A 128 -2.04 3.47 12.33
N ALA A 129 -1.13 3.66 13.27
CA ALA A 129 -0.84 2.77 14.39
C ALA A 129 -2.09 2.33 15.18
N PRO A 130 -3.02 3.21 15.62
CA PRO A 130 -4.17 2.78 16.39
C PRO A 130 -5.05 1.78 15.65
N ALA A 131 -5.20 1.95 14.33
CA ALA A 131 -6.02 1.05 13.52
C ALA A 131 -5.30 -0.28 13.25
N LEU A 132 -3.99 -0.28 13.03
CA LEU A 132 -3.20 -1.49 12.85
C LEU A 132 -3.26 -2.35 14.11
N VAL A 133 -2.98 -1.77 15.26
CA VAL A 133 -3.01 -2.46 16.57
C VAL A 133 -4.42 -2.98 16.88
N ALA A 134 -5.46 -2.18 16.67
CA ALA A 134 -6.85 -2.61 16.89
C ALA A 134 -7.28 -3.79 16.00
N HIS A 135 -6.61 -4.00 14.87
CA HIS A 135 -6.83 -5.15 13.98
C HIS A 135 -5.85 -6.30 14.21
N GLY A 136 -5.01 -6.24 15.24
CA GLY A 136 -4.00 -7.25 15.53
C GLY A 136 -2.88 -7.30 14.47
N ILE A 137 -2.63 -6.21 13.77
CA ILE A 137 -1.57 -6.10 12.78
C ILE A 137 -0.33 -5.56 13.48
N HIS A 138 0.51 -6.46 13.92
CA HIS A 138 1.75 -6.14 14.63
C HIS A 138 2.90 -5.75 13.69
N PHE A 139 2.89 -6.27 12.45
CA PHE A 139 3.88 -5.94 11.44
C PHE A 139 3.21 -5.50 10.14
N ALA A 140 3.64 -4.35 9.61
CA ALA A 140 3.18 -3.84 8.33
C ALA A 140 4.27 -3.09 7.58
N GLY A 141 4.15 -3.06 6.25
CA GLY A 141 4.88 -2.14 5.39
C GLY A 141 3.96 -1.02 4.92
N LEU A 142 4.34 0.22 5.18
CA LEU A 142 3.64 1.40 4.69
C LEU A 142 4.36 1.91 3.43
N ASP A 143 3.67 1.92 2.30
CA ASP A 143 4.21 2.45 1.04
C ASP A 143 3.88 3.95 0.93
N LEU A 144 4.92 4.76 0.78
CA LEU A 144 4.82 6.21 0.68
C LEU A 144 5.39 6.72 -0.64
N ILE A 145 4.71 7.70 -1.24
CA ILE A 145 5.20 8.48 -2.38
C ILE A 145 5.18 9.94 -1.96
N GLY A 146 6.37 10.55 -1.85
CA GLY A 146 6.50 11.88 -1.32
C GLY A 146 5.96 11.96 0.11
N ARG A 147 4.89 12.74 0.30
CA ARG A 147 4.24 12.96 1.60
C ARG A 147 2.98 12.10 1.85
N TYR A 148 2.65 11.21 0.94
CA TYR A 148 1.38 10.50 0.93
C TYR A 148 1.55 9.01 1.20
N LEU A 149 0.67 8.47 2.02
CA LEU A 149 0.46 7.04 2.18
C LEU A 149 -0.32 6.53 0.97
N VAL A 150 0.27 5.60 0.21
CA VAL A 150 -0.35 5.03 -0.99
C VAL A 150 -0.67 3.55 -0.87
N GLY A 151 -0.09 2.86 0.11
CA GLY A 151 -0.35 1.44 0.34
C GLY A 151 -0.03 1.03 1.77
N ILE A 152 -0.70 -0.02 2.25
CA ILE A 152 -0.39 -0.72 3.51
C ILE A 152 -0.36 -2.21 3.19
N ASP A 153 0.77 -2.84 3.41
CA ASP A 153 0.95 -4.28 3.28
C ASP A 153 1.08 -4.92 4.65
N ALA A 154 0.04 -5.63 5.06
CA ALA A 154 -0.03 -6.36 6.32
C ALA A 154 0.11 -7.89 6.13
N THR A 155 0.62 -8.34 4.97
CA THR A 155 0.67 -9.77 4.64
C THR A 155 1.97 -10.47 5.01
N GLY A 156 2.94 -9.74 5.59
CA GLY A 156 4.29 -10.25 5.85
C GLY A 156 5.15 -10.42 4.58
N ALA A 157 4.56 -10.26 3.38
CA ALA A 157 5.31 -10.20 2.12
C ALA A 157 6.16 -8.92 2.01
N SER A 158 6.06 -8.08 3.02
CA SER A 158 6.72 -6.79 3.12
C SER A 158 8.23 -6.87 3.28
N LEU A 159 8.77 -8.02 3.68
CA LEU A 159 10.20 -8.21 3.93
C LEU A 159 11.06 -8.22 2.65
N GLY A 160 10.43 -8.10 1.49
CA GLY A 160 11.15 -7.95 0.23
C GLY A 160 10.23 -8.12 -0.96
N ARG A 161 10.48 -7.35 -2.02
CA ARG A 161 9.90 -7.66 -3.34
C ARG A 161 10.65 -8.87 -3.92
N PRO A 162 9.98 -9.75 -4.69
CA PRO A 162 10.70 -10.75 -5.47
C PRO A 162 11.82 -10.10 -6.29
N GLY A 163 13.07 -10.53 -6.06
CA GLY A 163 14.24 -9.96 -6.74
C GLY A 163 14.92 -8.74 -6.07
N ALA A 164 14.36 -8.23 -4.97
CA ALA A 164 14.99 -7.15 -4.19
C ALA A 164 14.86 -7.46 -2.69
N PRO A 165 15.67 -8.38 -2.15
CA PRO A 165 15.67 -8.67 -0.71
C PRO A 165 16.07 -7.41 0.08
N LEU A 166 15.55 -7.29 1.30
CA LEU A 166 16.02 -6.28 2.24
C LEU A 166 17.49 -6.51 2.59
N ALA A 167 18.21 -5.44 2.85
CA ALA A 167 19.56 -5.53 3.38
C ALA A 167 19.55 -6.32 4.71
N PRO A 168 20.58 -7.17 4.96
CA PRO A 168 20.63 -7.99 6.18
C PRO A 168 20.50 -7.18 7.46
N GLU A 169 21.01 -5.95 7.49
CA GLU A 169 20.96 -5.04 8.63
C GLU A 169 19.49 -4.64 8.93
N VAL A 170 18.70 -4.35 7.90
CA VAL A 170 17.26 -4.02 8.03
C VAL A 170 16.48 -5.24 8.50
N CYS A 171 16.81 -6.42 7.99
CA CYS A 171 16.18 -7.65 8.47
C CYS A 171 16.51 -7.92 9.95
N ALA A 172 17.73 -7.65 10.37
CA ALA A 172 18.16 -7.82 11.77
C ALA A 172 17.46 -6.82 12.69
N GLU A 173 17.32 -5.56 12.27
CA GLU A 173 16.60 -4.52 13.03
C GLU A 173 15.12 -4.89 13.19
N ILE A 174 14.43 -5.25 12.11
CA ILE A 174 13.03 -5.71 12.17
C ILE A 174 12.92 -6.98 13.04
N ALA A 175 13.82 -7.95 12.91
CA ALA A 175 13.79 -9.15 13.71
C ALA A 175 14.04 -8.87 15.20
N GLY A 176 14.94 -7.94 15.52
CA GLY A 176 15.18 -7.48 16.89
C GLY A 176 13.91 -6.91 17.52
N GLU A 177 13.29 -5.96 16.87
CA GLU A 177 12.04 -5.34 17.35
C GLU A 177 10.90 -6.36 17.48
N LEU A 178 10.79 -7.31 16.54
CA LEU A 178 9.80 -8.38 16.62
C LEU A 178 10.06 -9.36 17.77
N LEU A 179 11.31 -9.58 18.14
CA LEU A 179 11.67 -10.48 19.26
C LEU A 179 11.60 -9.77 20.60
N ASP A 180 11.94 -8.49 20.67
CA ASP A 180 11.88 -7.67 21.86
C ASP A 180 10.44 -7.17 22.13
N GLY A 181 9.65 -7.03 21.09
CA GLY A 181 8.23 -6.72 21.17
C GLY A 181 7.38 -7.91 21.59
N THR A 182 6.25 -7.66 22.13
CA THR A 182 5.30 -8.50 22.86
C THR A 182 4.68 -9.69 22.07
N PHE A 183 5.34 -10.28 21.10
CA PHE A 183 4.86 -11.51 20.42
C PHE A 183 4.78 -12.73 21.34
N LEU A 184 5.21 -12.61 22.59
CA LEU A 184 5.12 -13.66 23.62
C LEU A 184 3.84 -13.59 24.45
N SER A 185 2.85 -12.77 24.07
CA SER A 185 1.52 -12.96 24.66
C SER A 185 0.96 -14.30 24.18
N PRO A 186 0.71 -15.26 25.10
CA PRO A 186 0.22 -16.56 24.67
C PRO A 186 -1.11 -16.38 23.95
N VAL A 187 -1.19 -16.87 22.72
CA VAL A 187 -2.46 -17.07 22.02
C VAL A 187 -3.35 -17.84 23.00
N PRO A 188 -4.52 -17.32 23.39
CA PRO A 188 -5.41 -18.06 24.29
C PRO A 188 -5.69 -19.41 23.64
N ALA A 189 -5.33 -20.48 24.33
CA ALA A 189 -5.57 -21.85 23.91
C ALA A 189 -7.11 -22.06 23.85
N GLY A 190 -7.71 -21.93 22.67
CA GLY A 190 -9.15 -22.11 22.56
C GLY A 190 -9.81 -21.64 21.29
N ALA A 191 -9.22 -21.78 20.11
CA ALA A 191 -9.98 -21.67 18.86
C ALA A 191 -9.27 -22.32 17.67
N CYS A 192 -8.95 -23.59 17.79
CA CYS A 192 -8.74 -24.41 16.59
C CYS A 192 -9.96 -25.32 16.48
N PRO A 193 -10.94 -25.08 15.56
CA PRO A 193 -11.98 -26.04 15.30
C PRO A 193 -11.32 -27.28 14.72
N ALA A 194 -11.58 -28.44 15.34
CA ALA A 194 -11.14 -29.74 14.88
C ALA A 194 -11.59 -29.96 13.42
N PRO A 195 -10.79 -30.62 12.57
CA PRO A 195 -11.22 -30.94 11.22
C PRO A 195 -12.45 -31.86 11.29
N ALA A 196 -13.51 -31.44 10.58
CA ALA A 196 -14.70 -32.25 10.43
C ALA A 196 -14.34 -33.60 9.80
N GLY A 197 -14.58 -34.67 10.55
CA GLY A 197 -14.31 -36.03 10.11
C GLY A 197 -15.16 -36.37 8.88
N THR A 198 -14.48 -36.85 7.87
CA THR A 198 -15.04 -37.56 6.71
C THR A 198 -15.78 -38.78 7.19
N ARG A 199 -17.05 -38.89 6.88
CA ARG A 199 -17.78 -40.15 6.66
C ARG A 199 -18.24 -40.19 5.22
#